data_b8b04f1f42bfc3082f85606753b6a2f2
#
_entry.id   b8b04f1f42bfc3082f85606753b6a2f2
#
_cell.length_a   1.000
_cell.length_b   1.000
_cell.length_c   1.000
_cell.angle_alpha   90.00
_cell.angle_beta   90.00
_cell.angle_gamma   90.00
#
_symmetry.space_group_name_H-M   'P 1'
#
loop_
_entity.id
_entity.type
_entity.pdbx_description
1 polymer ?
#
loop_
_entity_poly.entity_id
_entity_poly.type
_entity_poly.pdbx_seq_one_letter_code
_entity_poly.pdbx_strand_id
1 'polypeptide(L)'
;MGCAYTGAMVRTPLTPEERERGERLGRLLREARGARSMVEVAASAGISAETLRKIETGRAPTPAFFTVAALAVTLELSMDEVARTCVLVPV
;
A
#
# COMPACT_ATOMS: atom_id res chain seq x y z
N MET A 1 -3.28 13.98 30.12
CA MET A 1 -3.35 13.46 29.66
C MET A 1 -3.32 13.00 29.06
N GLY A 2 -3.44 12.79 28.90
CA GLY A 2 -3.63 12.06 28.21
C GLY A 2 -3.62 11.70 27.57
N CYS A 3 -3.67 11.60 27.63
CA CYS A 3 -3.78 11.02 26.91
C CYS A 3 -3.86 10.60 26.31
N ALA A 4 -3.86 10.59 26.46
CA ALA A 4 -4.11 9.94 25.76
C ALA A 4 -4.12 9.64 25.15
N TYR A 5 -4.02 9.60 25.31
CA TYR A 5 -4.24 9.01 24.54
C TYR A 5 -4.36 8.58 24.01
N THR A 6 -4.35 8.68 24.32
CA THR A 6 -4.58 7.99 23.81
C THR A 6 -4.66 7.56 23.06
N GLY A 7 -4.74 7.59 22.92
CA GLY A 7 -4.97 6.86 22.22
C GLY A 7 -4.92 6.50 21.62
N ALA A 8 -4.75 6.49 21.79
CA ALA A 8 -4.94 5.81 21.27
C ALA A 8 -5.25 5.35 20.98
N MET A 9 -5.04 5.36 21.26
CA MET A 9 -5.54 4.64 21.20
C MET A 9 -6.50 4.17 20.64
N VAL A 10 -6.75 4.70 20.57
CA VAL A 10 -8.02 4.24 20.02
C VAL A 10 -7.89 4.07 18.54
N ARG A 11 -8.07 2.87 18.05
CA ARG A 11 -8.02 2.64 16.66
C ARG A 11 -9.36 2.86 16.06
N THR A 12 -9.44 3.79 15.13
CA THR A 12 -10.61 3.97 14.31
C THR A 12 -10.62 2.90 13.25
N PRO A 13 -11.69 2.12 13.12
CA PRO A 13 -11.74 1.13 12.04
C PRO A 13 -11.65 1.81 10.68
N LEU A 14 -11.06 1.12 9.73
CA LEU A 14 -10.97 1.63 8.38
C LEU A 14 -12.36 1.74 7.76
N THR A 15 -12.60 2.80 7.03
CA THR A 15 -13.83 2.96 6.28
C THR A 15 -13.81 2.04 5.07
N PRO A 16 -15.00 1.72 4.50
CA PRO A 16 -15.01 0.96 3.26
C PRO A 16 -14.19 1.60 2.16
N GLU A 17 -14.20 2.93 2.07
CA GLU A 17 -13.41 3.63 1.06
C GLU A 17 -11.92 3.42 1.26
N GLU A 18 -11.48 3.43 2.51
CA GLU A 18 -10.07 3.19 2.80
C GLU A 18 -9.66 1.79 2.44
N ARG A 19 -10.54 0.81 2.70
CA ARG A 19 -10.25 -0.58 2.33
C ARG A 19 -10.17 -0.74 0.82
N GLU A 20 -11.11 -0.13 0.10
CA GLU A 20 -11.12 -0.22 -1.35
C GLU A 20 -9.89 0.43 -1.95
N ARG A 21 -9.48 1.55 -1.36
CA ARG A 21 -8.26 2.23 -1.80
C ARG A 21 -7.05 1.31 -1.68
N GLY A 22 -6.95 0.63 -0.55
CA GLY A 22 -5.86 -0.33 -0.34
C GLY A 22 -5.91 -1.50 -1.29
N GLU A 23 -7.12 -1.98 -1.60
CA GLU A 23 -7.28 -3.07 -2.55
C GLU A 23 -6.85 -2.66 -3.96
N ARG A 24 -7.21 -1.43 -4.35
CA ARG A 24 -6.79 -0.93 -5.66
C ARG A 24 -5.28 -0.79 -5.72
N LEU A 25 -4.66 -0.31 -4.64
CA LEU A 25 -3.21 -0.22 -4.57
C LEU A 25 -2.59 -1.61 -4.73
N GLY A 26 -3.11 -2.58 -4.01
CA GLY A 26 -2.58 -3.94 -4.08
C GLY A 26 -2.66 -4.50 -5.49
N ARG A 27 -3.78 -4.27 -6.16
CA ARG A 27 -3.93 -4.76 -7.54
C ARG A 27 -2.97 -4.06 -8.49
N LEU A 28 -2.81 -2.75 -8.33
CA LEU A 28 -1.88 -2.01 -9.17
C LEU A 28 -0.46 -2.54 -9.02
N LEU A 29 -0.02 -2.74 -7.79
CA LEU A 29 1.33 -3.23 -7.53
C LEU A 29 1.50 -4.65 -8.06
N ARG A 30 0.49 -5.49 -7.88
CA ARG A 30 0.58 -6.85 -8.37
C ARG A 30 0.67 -6.90 -9.89
N GLU A 31 -0.13 -6.09 -10.57
CA GLU A 31 -0.09 -6.04 -12.02
C GLU A 31 1.25 -5.49 -12.52
N ALA A 32 1.77 -4.47 -11.85
CA ALA A 32 3.05 -3.89 -12.24
C ALA A 32 4.19 -4.88 -12.01
N ARG A 33 4.08 -5.69 -10.95
CA ARG A 33 5.10 -6.71 -10.69
C ARG A 33 5.12 -7.78 -11.77
N GLY A 34 3.95 -8.12 -12.29
CA GLY A 34 3.87 -9.11 -13.38
C GLY A 34 4.48 -10.43 -12.98
N ALA A 35 5.37 -10.95 -13.80
CA ALA A 35 6.00 -12.24 -13.58
C ALA A 35 7.22 -12.16 -12.67
N ARG A 36 7.60 -10.98 -12.21
CA ARG A 36 8.76 -10.83 -11.34
C ARG A 36 8.47 -11.45 -9.97
N SER A 37 9.51 -12.01 -9.37
CA SER A 37 9.40 -12.66 -8.08
C SER A 37 9.03 -11.65 -7.00
N MET A 38 8.12 -12.05 -6.11
CA MET A 38 7.77 -11.20 -4.97
C MET A 38 8.98 -10.94 -4.09
N VAL A 39 9.83 -11.97 -3.92
CA VAL A 39 11.05 -11.83 -3.12
C VAL A 39 11.99 -10.80 -3.73
N GLU A 40 12.16 -10.84 -5.06
CA GLU A 40 13.05 -9.90 -5.73
C GLU A 40 12.55 -8.48 -5.63
N VAL A 41 11.25 -8.29 -5.86
CA VAL A 41 10.68 -6.94 -5.82
C VAL A 41 10.74 -6.39 -4.40
N ALA A 42 10.41 -7.22 -3.41
CA ALA A 42 10.47 -6.78 -2.02
C ALA A 42 11.90 -6.39 -1.64
N ALA A 43 12.88 -7.21 -2.03
CA ALA A 43 14.27 -6.91 -1.71
C ALA A 43 14.70 -5.59 -2.34
N SER A 44 14.32 -5.35 -3.59
CA SER A 44 14.67 -4.10 -4.27
C SER A 44 14.03 -2.90 -3.60
N ALA A 45 12.85 -3.08 -3.04
CA ALA A 45 12.14 -1.98 -2.37
C ALA A 45 12.54 -1.85 -0.90
N GLY A 46 13.35 -2.76 -0.39
CA GLY A 46 13.81 -2.69 1.01
C GLY A 46 12.78 -3.16 2.01
N ILE A 47 11.85 -4.03 1.61
CA ILE A 47 10.85 -4.57 2.51
C ILE A 47 10.87 -6.09 2.44
N SER A 48 10.17 -6.73 3.36
CA SER A 48 10.08 -8.19 3.34
C SER A 48 9.03 -8.63 2.33
N ALA A 49 9.18 -9.86 1.85
CA ALA A 49 8.19 -10.45 0.95
C ALA A 49 6.83 -10.56 1.64
N GLU A 50 6.84 -10.79 2.95
CA GLU A 50 5.61 -10.86 3.71
C GLU A 50 4.88 -9.53 3.68
N THR A 51 5.61 -8.42 3.86
CA THR A 51 5.03 -7.09 3.79
C THR A 51 4.43 -6.83 2.43
N LEU A 52 5.16 -7.19 1.37
CA LEU A 52 4.65 -6.99 0.02
C LEU A 52 3.39 -7.81 -0.21
N ARG A 53 3.36 -9.06 0.26
CA ARG A 53 2.19 -9.89 0.10
C ARG A 53 0.97 -9.26 0.78
N LYS A 54 1.16 -8.73 1.98
CA LYS A 54 0.05 -8.09 2.69
C LYS A 54 -0.49 -6.88 1.94
N ILE A 55 0.40 -6.13 1.30
CA ILE A 55 -0.04 -4.97 0.53
C ILE A 55 -0.80 -5.43 -0.72
N GLU A 56 -0.25 -6.41 -1.45
CA GLU A 56 -0.86 -6.87 -2.69
C GLU A 56 -2.22 -7.52 -2.49
N THR A 57 -2.42 -8.12 -1.33
CA THR A 57 -3.69 -8.80 -1.05
C THR A 57 -4.69 -7.90 -0.34
N GLY A 58 -4.35 -6.65 -0.09
CA GLY A 58 -5.24 -5.72 0.59
C GLY A 58 -5.29 -5.86 2.09
N ARG A 59 -4.49 -6.76 2.67
CA ARG A 59 -4.49 -6.96 4.12
C ARG A 59 -3.80 -5.81 4.86
N ALA A 60 -2.93 -5.07 4.16
CA ALA A 60 -2.32 -3.88 4.69
C ALA A 60 -2.74 -2.72 3.81
N PRO A 61 -3.96 -2.19 4.00
CA PRO A 61 -4.53 -1.23 3.06
C PRO A 61 -3.95 0.18 3.14
N THR A 62 -3.22 0.48 4.20
CA THR A 62 -2.63 1.82 4.36
C THR A 62 -1.14 1.71 4.66
N PRO A 63 -0.34 1.23 3.69
CA PRO A 63 1.10 1.14 3.92
C PRO A 63 1.72 2.52 4.05
N ALA A 64 2.88 2.56 4.66
CA ALA A 64 3.59 3.82 4.87
C ALA A 64 3.95 4.44 3.51
N PHE A 65 3.99 5.77 3.50
CA PHE A 65 4.27 6.50 2.27
C PHE A 65 5.59 6.06 1.62
N PHE A 66 6.66 5.96 2.42
CA PHE A 66 7.95 5.64 1.84
C PHE A 66 8.03 4.19 1.36
N THR A 67 7.24 3.30 1.94
CA THR A 67 7.12 1.94 1.41
C THR A 67 6.48 1.98 0.03
N VAL A 68 5.41 2.74 -0.13
CA VAL A 68 4.75 2.87 -1.42
C VAL A 68 5.67 3.53 -2.44
N ALA A 69 6.39 4.58 -2.02
CA ALA A 69 7.31 5.26 -2.92
C ALA A 69 8.42 4.33 -3.40
N ALA A 70 8.98 3.51 -2.50
CA ALA A 70 10.02 2.56 -2.86
C ALA A 70 9.51 1.51 -3.84
N LEU A 71 8.29 1.04 -3.63
CA LEU A 71 7.69 0.08 -4.55
C LEU A 71 7.42 0.71 -5.90
N ALA A 72 6.97 1.96 -5.92
CA ALA A 72 6.72 2.65 -7.18
C ALA A 72 8.02 2.79 -7.99
N VAL A 73 9.11 3.17 -7.33
CA VAL A 73 10.39 3.27 -8.01
C VAL A 73 10.81 1.90 -8.55
N THR A 74 10.71 0.88 -7.73
CA THR A 74 11.12 -0.48 -8.11
C THR A 74 10.32 -0.98 -9.31
N LEU A 75 9.03 -0.69 -9.35
CA LEU A 75 8.13 -1.17 -10.39
C LEU A 75 7.95 -0.16 -11.52
N GLU A 76 8.66 0.96 -11.45
CA GLU A 76 8.64 1.99 -12.49
C GLU A 76 7.26 2.59 -12.68
N LEU A 77 6.58 2.81 -11.55
CA LEU A 77 5.31 3.50 -11.52
C LEU A 77 5.54 4.93 -11.07
N SER A 78 4.78 5.88 -11.63
CA SER A 78 4.81 7.23 -11.11
C SER A 78 3.87 7.35 -9.92
N MET A 79 4.19 8.26 -9.01
CA MET A 79 3.30 8.48 -7.87
C MET A 79 1.97 9.08 -8.32
N ASP A 80 1.97 9.82 -9.43
CA ASP A 80 0.71 10.31 -9.98
C ASP A 80 -0.19 9.15 -10.41
N GLU A 81 0.40 8.15 -11.02
CA GLU A 81 -0.35 6.97 -11.43
C GLU A 81 -0.91 6.23 -10.24
N VAL A 82 -0.11 6.10 -9.20
CA VAL A 82 -0.56 5.48 -7.95
C VAL A 82 -1.74 6.25 -7.37
N ALA A 83 -1.61 7.57 -7.31
CA ALA A 83 -2.67 8.41 -6.74
C ALA A 83 -3.95 8.30 -7.56
N ARG A 84 -3.84 8.38 -8.89
CA ARG A 84 -5.02 8.31 -9.73
C ARG A 84 -5.73 6.98 -9.62
N THR A 85 -4.97 5.91 -9.55
CA THR A 85 -5.55 4.56 -9.48
C THR A 85 -6.20 4.31 -8.13
N CYS A 86 -5.59 4.78 -7.05
CA CYS A 86 -5.99 4.39 -5.71
C CYS A 86 -6.92 5.40 -5.04
N VAL A 87 -6.68 6.68 -5.27
CA VAL A 87 -7.37 7.74 -4.52
C VAL A 87 -8.45 8.40 -5.33
N LEU A 88 -8.16 8.73 -6.60
CA LEU A 88 -9.11 9.46 -7.43
C LEU A 88 -10.09 8.46 -8.04
N VAL A 89 -11.28 8.43 -7.47
CA VAL A 89 -12.30 7.50 -7.92
C VAL A 89 -12.94 8.05 -9.19
N PRO A 90 -12.98 7.25 -10.26
CA PRO A 90 -13.67 7.70 -11.48
C PRO A 90 -15.13 7.90 -11.20
N VAL A 91 -15.69 8.89 -11.80
CA VAL A 91 -17.10 9.23 -11.59
C VAL A 91 -17.93 8.65 -12.72
#